data_2e9ff3d39ff44cb9c646b2f1780bffce
#
_entry.id   2e9ff3d39ff44cb9c646b2f1780bffce
#
_cell.length_a   1.000
_cell.length_b   1.000
_cell.length_c   1.000
_cell.angle_alpha   90.00
_cell.angle_beta   90.00
_cell.angle_gamma   90.00
#
_symmetry.space_group_name_H-M   'P 1'
#
loop_
_entity.id
_entity.type
_entity.pdbx_description
1 polymer ?
#
loop_
_entity_poly.entity_id
_entity_poly.type
_entity_poly.pdbx_seq_one_letter_code
_entity_poly.pdbx_strand_id
1 'polypeptide(L)'
;MHKSVLKILLVEDNKIEIIKLKRSISKELQNYALTIAENGREALASIKLDVPDLILLDLNMPDMNGKEFLTIIKQKEDLKHIPVIILTTSSNNVDISDCYALGIAGYILKPLKMQDYELKIQAIMNYWNFNEFLKL
;
A
#
# COMPACT_ATOMS: atom_id res chain seq x y z
N MET A 1 12.30 -12.25 22.55
CA MET A 1 11.29 -11.27 22.14
C MET A 1 10.94 -11.46 20.66
N HIS A 2 9.68 -11.67 20.38
CA HIS A 2 9.24 -11.85 18.99
C HIS A 2 9.16 -10.52 18.26
N LYS A 3 9.82 -10.44 17.10
CA LYS A 3 9.48 -9.40 16.14
C LYS A 3 8.21 -9.83 15.42
N SER A 4 7.21 -9.00 15.48
CA SER A 4 5.99 -9.22 14.70
C SER A 4 6.30 -9.13 13.22
N VAL A 5 5.70 -10.00 12.43
CA VAL A 5 5.79 -9.91 10.97
C VAL A 5 4.93 -8.73 10.52
N LEU A 6 5.52 -7.82 9.75
CA LEU A 6 4.77 -6.72 9.13
C LEU A 6 4.03 -7.25 7.91
N LYS A 7 2.71 -7.25 7.94
CA LYS A 7 1.88 -7.72 6.84
C LYS A 7 1.55 -6.58 5.90
N ILE A 8 2.03 -6.66 4.67
CA ILE A 8 1.85 -5.63 3.66
C ILE A 8 0.99 -6.18 2.53
N LEU A 9 -0.06 -5.46 2.16
CA LEU A 9 -0.83 -5.73 0.96
C LEU A 9 -0.44 -4.71 -0.11
N LEU A 10 0.07 -5.18 -1.23
CA LEU A 10 0.32 -4.36 -2.42
C LEU A 10 -0.81 -4.56 -3.40
N VAL A 11 -1.49 -3.47 -3.77
CA VAL A 11 -2.55 -3.48 -4.78
C VAL A 11 -2.00 -2.80 -6.03
N GLU A 12 -1.60 -3.60 -7.01
CA GLU A 12 -0.88 -3.17 -8.21
C GLU A 12 -1.05 -4.21 -9.31
N ASP A 13 -1.40 -3.78 -10.52
CA ASP A 13 -1.61 -4.68 -11.66
C ASP A 13 -0.38 -4.82 -12.56
N ASN A 14 0.55 -3.87 -12.51
CA ASN A 14 1.73 -3.87 -13.39
C ASN A 14 2.82 -4.77 -12.82
N LYS A 15 3.18 -5.82 -13.56
CA LYS A 15 4.15 -6.83 -13.10
C LYS A 15 5.54 -6.26 -12.89
N ILE A 16 5.95 -5.27 -13.69
CA ILE A 16 7.26 -4.63 -13.53
C ILE A 16 7.30 -3.84 -12.22
N GLU A 17 6.23 -3.12 -11.92
CA GLU A 17 6.10 -2.36 -10.66
C GLU A 17 6.12 -3.29 -9.44
N ILE A 18 5.49 -4.45 -9.55
CA ILE A 18 5.51 -5.47 -8.48
C ILE A 18 6.94 -5.95 -8.22
N ILE A 19 7.69 -6.24 -9.29
CA ILE A 19 9.08 -6.69 -9.18
C ILE A 19 9.95 -5.61 -8.55
N LYS A 20 9.78 -4.36 -8.96
CA LYS A 20 10.53 -3.22 -8.42
C LYS A 20 10.30 -3.08 -6.92
N LEU A 21 9.04 -3.20 -6.48
CA LEU A 21 8.72 -3.09 -5.07
C LEU A 21 9.33 -4.24 -4.26
N LYS A 22 9.22 -5.46 -4.74
CA LYS A 22 9.80 -6.64 -4.06
C LYS A 22 11.30 -6.47 -3.84
N ARG A 23 12.01 -6.00 -4.86
CA ARG A 23 13.47 -5.77 -4.76
C ARG A 23 13.79 -4.69 -3.73
N SER A 24 13.00 -3.62 -3.71
CA SER A 24 13.25 -2.49 -2.83
C SER A 24 12.98 -2.83 -1.37
N ILE A 25 11.92 -3.57 -1.09
CA ILE A 25 11.56 -3.98 0.27
C ILE A 25 12.57 -4.98 0.83
N SER A 26 12.99 -5.96 0.04
CA SER A 26 13.84 -7.04 0.52
C SER A 26 15.20 -6.58 1.03
N LYS A 27 15.65 -5.37 0.64
CA LYS A 27 16.92 -4.80 1.09
C LYS A 27 16.84 -4.24 2.51
N GLU A 28 15.66 -3.78 2.93
CA GLU A 28 15.51 -3.02 4.16
C GLU A 28 14.76 -3.76 5.26
N LEU A 29 13.77 -4.56 4.90
CA LEU A 29 12.89 -5.17 5.86
C LEU A 29 13.03 -6.68 5.82
N GLN A 30 13.58 -7.26 6.90
CA GLN A 30 13.84 -8.70 6.98
C GLN A 30 12.64 -9.50 7.48
N ASN A 31 11.71 -8.86 8.17
CA ASN A 31 10.58 -9.58 8.80
C ASN A 31 9.25 -9.01 8.30
N TYR A 32 8.87 -9.41 7.10
CA TYR A 32 7.62 -8.96 6.50
C TYR A 32 6.97 -10.08 5.68
N ALA A 33 5.67 -9.96 5.49
CA ALA A 33 4.90 -10.82 4.59
C ALA A 33 4.20 -9.93 3.57
N LEU A 34 4.47 -10.15 2.29
CA LEU A 34 3.90 -9.36 1.20
C LEU A 34 2.85 -10.19 0.47
N THR A 35 1.63 -9.67 0.41
CA THR A 35 0.54 -10.21 -0.39
C THR A 35 0.27 -9.25 -1.53
N ILE A 36 0.01 -9.77 -2.72
CA ILE A 36 -0.22 -8.96 -3.91
C ILE A 36 -1.63 -9.19 -4.43
N ALA A 37 -2.33 -8.10 -4.71
CA ALA A 37 -3.60 -8.12 -5.41
C ALA A 37 -3.49 -7.26 -6.66
N GLU A 38 -4.04 -7.72 -7.78
CA GLU A 38 -3.89 -7.02 -9.05
C GLU A 38 -5.03 -6.04 -9.34
N ASN A 39 -6.04 -5.99 -8.48
CA ASN A 39 -7.13 -5.01 -8.54
C ASN A 39 -7.84 -4.92 -7.19
N GLY A 40 -8.80 -4.01 -7.10
CA GLY A 40 -9.53 -3.78 -5.86
C GLY A 40 -10.35 -4.98 -5.38
N ARG A 41 -10.92 -5.76 -6.30
CA ARG A 41 -11.71 -6.95 -5.94
C ARG A 41 -10.84 -8.02 -5.30
N GLU A 42 -9.69 -8.30 -5.90
CA GLU A 42 -8.72 -9.24 -5.33
C GLU A 42 -8.23 -8.78 -3.98
N ALA A 43 -8.01 -7.47 -3.84
CA ALA A 43 -7.58 -6.89 -2.57
C ALA A 43 -8.62 -7.10 -1.47
N LEU A 44 -9.89 -6.86 -1.76
CA LEU A 44 -10.96 -7.09 -0.80
C LEU A 44 -11.08 -8.56 -0.39
N ALA A 45 -10.94 -9.47 -1.36
CA ALA A 45 -10.95 -10.91 -1.08
C ALA A 45 -9.76 -11.32 -0.21
N SER A 46 -8.58 -10.78 -0.50
CA SER A 46 -7.37 -11.04 0.27
C SER A 46 -7.51 -10.59 1.73
N ILE A 47 -8.08 -9.41 1.95
CA ILE A 47 -8.27 -8.86 3.30
C ILE A 47 -9.21 -9.73 4.14
N LYS A 48 -10.20 -10.35 3.53
CA LYS A 48 -11.10 -11.27 4.23
C LYS A 48 -10.36 -12.49 4.79
N LEU A 49 -9.31 -12.92 4.11
CA LEU A 49 -8.53 -14.08 4.51
C LEU A 49 -7.47 -13.69 5.56
N ASP A 50 -6.85 -12.54 5.41
CA ASP A 50 -5.79 -12.08 6.28
C ASP A 50 -5.71 -10.56 6.23
N VAL A 51 -5.98 -9.91 7.34
CA VAL A 51 -6.00 -8.43 7.42
C VAL A 51 -4.57 -7.91 7.45
N PRO A 52 -4.18 -7.02 6.50
CA PRO A 52 -2.83 -6.47 6.50
C PRO A 52 -2.64 -5.38 7.56
N ASP A 53 -1.38 -5.11 7.87
CA ASP A 53 -1.01 -3.98 8.73
C ASP A 53 -0.89 -2.67 7.93
N LEU A 54 -0.51 -2.78 6.66
CA LEU A 54 -0.24 -1.65 5.79
C LEU A 54 -0.67 -2.00 4.37
N ILE A 55 -1.30 -1.05 3.68
CA ILE A 55 -1.68 -1.20 2.28
C ILE A 55 -0.90 -0.20 1.44
N LEU A 56 -0.23 -0.70 0.40
CA LEU A 56 0.37 0.12 -0.66
C LEU A 56 -0.54 0.00 -1.87
N LEU A 57 -1.05 1.12 -2.36
CA LEU A 57 -2.14 1.14 -3.32
C LEU A 57 -1.82 2.00 -4.53
N ASP A 58 -1.88 1.41 -5.72
CA ASP A 58 -1.89 2.18 -6.96
C ASP A 58 -3.32 2.59 -7.30
N LEU A 59 -3.48 3.77 -7.89
CA LEU A 59 -4.79 4.30 -8.25
C LEU A 59 -5.30 3.77 -9.60
N ASN A 60 -4.40 3.53 -10.54
CA ASN A 60 -4.76 3.23 -11.92
C ASN A 60 -4.70 1.72 -12.17
N MET A 61 -5.83 1.07 -11.99
CA MET A 61 -5.97 -0.38 -12.18
C MET A 61 -7.26 -0.70 -12.92
N PRO A 62 -7.30 -1.82 -13.67
CA PRO A 62 -8.53 -2.27 -14.30
C PRO A 62 -9.51 -2.81 -13.25
N ASP A 63 -10.76 -2.99 -13.66
CA ASP A 63 -11.85 -3.47 -12.83
C ASP A 63 -12.11 -2.48 -11.68
N MET A 64 -11.93 -2.86 -10.43
CA MET A 64 -12.07 -1.92 -9.33
C MET A 64 -10.76 -1.13 -9.14
N ASN A 65 -10.79 0.18 -9.45
CA ASN A 65 -9.60 1.04 -9.34
C ASN A 65 -9.30 1.39 -7.87
N GLY A 66 -8.16 2.08 -7.67
CA GLY A 66 -7.69 2.37 -6.32
C GLY A 66 -8.61 3.24 -5.50
N LYS A 67 -9.23 4.26 -6.09
CA LYS A 67 -10.16 5.14 -5.35
C LYS A 67 -11.42 4.40 -4.92
N GLU A 68 -11.96 3.53 -5.77
CA GLU A 68 -13.11 2.70 -5.46
C GLU A 68 -12.81 1.76 -4.29
N PHE A 69 -11.68 1.08 -4.36
CA PHE A 69 -11.21 0.21 -3.28
C PHE A 69 -11.04 0.99 -1.98
N LEU A 70 -10.37 2.13 -2.04
CA LEU A 70 -10.11 2.99 -0.88
C LEU A 70 -11.42 3.44 -0.22
N THR A 71 -12.40 3.84 -1.03
CA THR A 71 -13.72 4.24 -0.54
C THR A 71 -14.37 3.12 0.26
N ILE A 72 -14.32 1.89 -0.24
CA ILE A 72 -14.92 0.74 0.44
C ILE A 72 -14.21 0.48 1.77
N ILE A 73 -12.88 0.45 1.77
CA ILE A 73 -12.08 0.19 2.98
C ILE A 73 -12.38 1.23 4.07
N LYS A 74 -12.44 2.49 3.69
CA LYS A 74 -12.60 3.58 4.66
C LYS A 74 -14.03 3.70 5.23
N GLN A 75 -14.99 3.00 4.64
CA GLN A 75 -16.35 2.93 5.15
C GLN A 75 -16.59 1.77 6.12
N LYS A 76 -15.64 0.83 6.21
CA LYS A 76 -15.79 -0.36 7.07
C LYS A 76 -15.13 -0.11 8.43
N GLU A 77 -15.91 -0.29 9.51
CA GLU A 77 -15.45 -0.04 10.87
C GLU A 77 -14.24 -0.90 11.26
N ASP A 78 -14.18 -2.13 10.77
CA ASP A 78 -13.10 -3.06 11.09
C ASP A 78 -11.88 -2.92 10.18
N LEU A 79 -11.91 -2.06 9.16
CA LEU A 79 -10.82 -1.91 8.19
C LEU A 79 -10.33 -0.46 8.04
N LYS A 80 -11.15 0.53 8.40
CA LYS A 80 -10.81 1.94 8.15
C LYS A 80 -9.55 2.42 8.87
N HIS A 81 -9.12 1.71 9.91
CA HIS A 81 -7.92 2.06 10.68
C HIS A 81 -6.63 1.66 9.96
N ILE A 82 -6.70 0.78 8.96
CA ILE A 82 -5.52 0.31 8.26
C ILE A 82 -4.90 1.47 7.48
N PRO A 83 -3.62 1.80 7.73
CA PRO A 83 -2.97 2.87 6.97
C PRO A 83 -2.82 2.48 5.50
N VAL A 84 -3.18 3.41 4.62
CA VAL A 84 -3.04 3.24 3.18
C VAL A 84 -2.09 4.30 2.64
N ILE A 85 -1.04 3.85 1.97
CA ILE A 85 -0.10 4.71 1.26
C ILE A 85 -0.39 4.56 -0.23
N ILE A 86 -0.72 5.66 -0.88
CA ILE A 86 -0.87 5.68 -2.33
C ILE A 86 0.53 5.70 -2.95
N LEU A 87 0.77 4.82 -3.91
CA LEU A 87 2.03 4.76 -4.65
C LEU A 87 1.69 4.72 -6.14
N THR A 88 1.78 5.87 -6.79
CA THR A 88 1.23 6.05 -8.15
C THR A 88 2.05 7.03 -8.97
N THR A 89 1.86 7.02 -10.28
CA THR A 89 2.45 8.02 -11.17
C THR A 89 1.58 9.27 -11.33
N SER A 90 0.36 9.27 -10.80
CA SER A 90 -0.54 10.42 -10.92
C SER A 90 -0.15 11.54 -9.98
N SER A 91 0.18 12.71 -10.53
CA SER A 91 0.41 13.95 -9.76
C SER A 91 -0.78 14.90 -9.81
N ASN A 92 -1.93 14.41 -10.25
CA ASN A 92 -3.15 15.20 -10.40
C ASN A 92 -3.67 15.64 -9.03
N ASN A 93 -3.90 16.94 -8.85
CA ASN A 93 -4.38 17.49 -7.57
C ASN A 93 -5.75 16.95 -7.16
N VAL A 94 -6.60 16.60 -8.10
CA VAL A 94 -7.92 16.00 -7.80
C VAL A 94 -7.72 14.63 -7.16
N ASP A 95 -6.84 13.81 -7.71
CA ASP A 95 -6.52 12.50 -7.14
C ASP A 95 -5.95 12.62 -5.73
N ILE A 96 -5.00 13.54 -5.55
CA ILE A 96 -4.38 13.78 -4.24
C ILE A 96 -5.43 14.23 -3.23
N SER A 97 -6.23 15.22 -3.61
CA SER A 97 -7.28 15.77 -2.74
C SER A 97 -8.33 14.73 -2.36
N ASP A 98 -8.81 13.95 -3.35
CA ASP A 98 -9.80 12.91 -3.11
C ASP A 98 -9.28 11.85 -2.15
N CYS A 99 -8.04 11.44 -2.33
CA CYS A 99 -7.44 10.40 -1.49
C CYS A 99 -7.25 10.88 -0.04
N TYR A 100 -6.76 12.10 0.16
CA TYR A 100 -6.64 12.63 1.53
C TYR A 100 -8.01 12.80 2.20
N ALA A 101 -9.03 13.21 1.44
CA ALA A 101 -10.39 13.30 1.96
C ALA A 101 -10.92 11.93 2.40
N LEU A 102 -10.48 10.86 1.75
CA LEU A 102 -10.84 9.48 2.11
C LEU A 102 -10.02 8.94 3.29
N GLY A 103 -8.98 9.64 3.72
CA GLY A 103 -8.25 9.29 4.93
C GLY A 103 -6.99 8.45 4.73
N ILE A 104 -6.25 8.69 3.66
CA ILE A 104 -4.96 8.02 3.44
C ILE A 104 -3.90 8.53 4.42
N ALA A 105 -2.87 7.71 4.62
CA ALA A 105 -1.71 8.05 5.45
C ALA A 105 -0.60 8.74 4.67
N GLY A 106 -0.54 8.58 3.37
CA GLY A 106 0.44 9.25 2.54
C GLY A 106 0.19 9.05 1.05
N TYR A 107 0.71 9.96 0.25
CA TYR A 107 0.57 9.95 -1.21
C TYR A 107 1.96 10.12 -1.81
N ILE A 108 2.48 9.06 -2.42
CA ILE A 108 3.86 9.01 -2.92
C ILE A 108 3.86 8.86 -4.43
N LEU A 109 4.57 9.74 -5.11
CA LEU A 109 4.75 9.64 -6.56
C LEU A 109 5.86 8.64 -6.87
N LYS A 110 5.58 7.73 -7.81
CA LYS A 110 6.58 6.80 -8.32
C LYS A 110 7.59 7.58 -9.16
N PRO A 111 8.88 7.58 -8.78
CA PRO A 111 9.89 8.24 -9.60
C PRO A 111 10.24 7.40 -10.82
N LEU A 112 10.81 8.07 -11.86
CA LEU A 112 11.24 7.40 -13.08
C LEU A 112 12.50 6.57 -12.84
N LYS A 113 13.43 7.10 -12.02
CA LYS A 113 14.70 6.43 -11.76
C LYS A 113 14.54 5.38 -10.67
N MET A 114 15.03 4.18 -10.92
CA MET A 114 14.97 3.07 -9.96
C MET A 114 15.66 3.42 -8.65
N GLN A 115 16.77 4.14 -8.69
CA GLN A 115 17.50 4.56 -7.51
C GLN A 115 16.65 5.44 -6.60
N ASP A 116 15.92 6.39 -7.17
CA ASP A 116 15.01 7.26 -6.43
C ASP A 116 13.81 6.48 -5.89
N TYR A 117 13.32 5.52 -6.66
CA TYR A 117 12.24 4.62 -6.25
C TYR A 117 12.66 3.82 -5.00
N GLU A 118 13.85 3.22 -5.03
CA GLU A 118 14.36 2.46 -3.89
C GLU A 118 14.44 3.31 -2.62
N LEU A 119 14.94 4.55 -2.74
CA LEU A 119 15.04 5.46 -1.61
C LEU A 119 13.68 5.75 -0.99
N LYS A 120 12.66 5.97 -1.81
CA LYS A 120 11.30 6.22 -1.32
C LYS A 120 10.72 5.00 -0.62
N ILE A 121 10.87 3.81 -1.21
CA ILE A 121 10.37 2.58 -0.61
C ILE A 121 11.08 2.31 0.72
N GLN A 122 12.38 2.48 0.78
CA GLN A 122 13.14 2.31 2.01
C GLN A 122 12.66 3.26 3.12
N ALA A 123 12.40 4.52 2.76
CA ALA A 123 11.90 5.50 3.72
C ALA A 123 10.51 5.10 4.26
N ILE A 124 9.62 4.63 3.38
CA ILE A 124 8.29 4.15 3.77
C ILE A 124 8.43 2.96 4.73
N MET A 125 9.23 1.97 4.36
CA MET A 125 9.39 0.75 5.15
C MET A 125 10.04 1.04 6.51
N ASN A 126 11.04 1.90 6.54
CA ASN A 126 11.67 2.30 7.80
C ASN A 126 10.68 2.97 8.74
N TYR A 127 9.91 3.92 8.23
CA TYR A 127 8.91 4.61 9.04
C TYR A 127 7.89 3.63 9.62
N TRP A 128 7.28 2.79 8.76
CA TRP A 128 6.21 1.90 9.21
C TRP A 128 6.72 0.75 10.07
N ASN A 129 7.98 0.35 9.91
CA ASN A 129 8.58 -0.67 10.77
C ASN A 129 8.66 -0.21 12.24
N PHE A 130 8.68 1.08 12.49
CA PHE A 130 8.72 1.65 13.84
C PHE A 130 7.34 2.00 14.40
N ASN A 131 6.29 1.87 13.61
CA ASN A 131 4.95 2.24 14.05
C ASN A 131 4.27 1.13 14.83
N GLU A 132 3.41 1.53 15.75
CA GLU A 132 2.48 0.63 16.39
C GLU A 132 1.18 0.60 15.59
N PHE A 133 0.60 -0.58 15.44
CA PHE A 133 -0.61 -0.77 14.66
C PHE A 133 -1.78 -1.14 15.57
N LEU A 134 -2.96 -0.61 15.24
CA LEU A 134 -4.18 -1.01 15.92
C LEU A 134 -4.51 -2.46 15.52
N LYS A 135 -4.69 -3.31 16.53
CA LYS A 135 -5.13 -4.70 16.33
C LYS A 135 -6.54 -4.83 16.89
N LEU A 136 -7.45 -5.28 16.05
CA LEU A 136 -8.84 -5.52 16.46
C LEU A 136 -9.11 -6.98 16.77
#